data_951d994a6d30b1ae8541cc8ef9c8d5ab
#
_entry.id   951d994a6d30b1ae8541cc8ef9c8d5ab
#
_cell.length_a   1.000
_cell.length_b   1.000
_cell.length_c   1.000
_cell.angle_alpha   90.00
_cell.angle_beta   90.00
_cell.angle_gamma   90.00
#
_symmetry.space_group_name_H-M   'P 1'
#
loop_
_entity.id
_entity.type
_entity.pdbx_description
1 polymer ?
#
loop_
_entity_poly.entity_id
_entity_poly.type
_entity_poly.pdbx_seq_one_letter_code
_entity_poly.pdbx_strand_id
1 'polypeptide(L)'
;EPSGLLHAGSLVPMLKCRELVKAGFEVTILLADWHGYINDKLGGSWDNLNAGVEYQRQMFSVFSPGVKFKTASELVDEEGYWEMVLRVSKASSLKRMRRALSIMGRDESDGDKDMSKFFYPAMQAADIYALDVDLALGGMDQRHAHMLARDVADKLKLRKPIALHTPLLGSLSGPGRMDTDAKMSKSDPTGTLLVHDSKKILTKKLSKAYCPLEREGNPVLDIWQHLLEPALASITIERPEK
;
A
#
# COMPACT_ATOMS: atom_id res chain seq x y z
N GLU A 1 -4.65 4.52 -0.73
CA GLU A 1 -6.03 4.84 -1.11
C GLU A 1 -7.02 4.15 -0.17
N PRO A 2 -8.17 4.79 0.18
CA PRO A 2 -9.22 4.16 0.95
C PRO A 2 -9.90 3.07 0.11
N SER A 3 -9.95 1.84 0.64
CA SER A 3 -10.44 0.68 -0.10
C SER A 3 -11.21 -0.32 0.77
N GLY A 4 -11.81 0.14 1.88
CA GLY A 4 -12.54 -0.66 2.86
C GLY A 4 -11.65 -1.18 3.99
N LEU A 5 -12.11 -2.22 4.70
CA LEU A 5 -11.44 -2.73 5.90
C LEU A 5 -9.97 -3.11 5.63
N LEU A 6 -9.11 -2.82 6.61
CA LEU A 6 -7.70 -3.17 6.54
C LEU A 6 -7.48 -4.66 6.87
N HIS A 7 -6.48 -5.23 6.25
CA HIS A 7 -6.04 -6.61 6.47
C HIS A 7 -4.60 -6.64 7.01
N ALA A 8 -4.14 -7.79 7.43
CA ALA A 8 -2.80 -7.98 8.01
C ALA A 8 -1.68 -7.39 7.14
N GLY A 9 -1.77 -7.54 5.81
CA GLY A 9 -0.81 -6.92 4.88
C GLY A 9 -0.73 -5.39 4.98
N SER A 10 -1.82 -4.72 5.39
CA SER A 10 -1.84 -3.27 5.60
C SER A 10 -1.08 -2.86 6.87
N LEU A 11 -0.90 -3.78 7.83
CA LEU A 11 -0.16 -3.49 9.06
C LEU A 11 1.36 -3.41 8.81
N VAL A 12 1.89 -4.09 7.80
CA VAL A 12 3.33 -4.08 7.51
C VAL A 12 3.86 -2.66 7.28
N PRO A 13 3.31 -1.85 6.34
CA PRO A 13 3.73 -0.46 6.19
C PRO A 13 3.40 0.41 7.41
N MET A 14 2.30 0.14 8.15
CA MET A 14 1.98 0.88 9.37
C MET A 14 3.04 0.67 10.45
N LEU A 15 3.45 -0.58 10.69
CA LEU A 15 4.52 -0.87 11.65
C LEU A 15 5.84 -0.25 11.22
N LYS A 16 6.14 -0.22 9.92
CA LYS A 16 7.32 0.46 9.39
C LYS A 16 7.25 1.99 9.62
N CYS A 17 6.09 2.62 9.44
CA CYS A 17 5.91 4.03 9.80
C CYS A 17 6.19 4.28 11.30
N ARG A 18 5.72 3.40 12.18
CA ARG A 18 6.01 3.48 13.63
C ARG A 18 7.50 3.37 13.93
N GLU A 19 8.22 2.48 13.24
CA GLU A 19 9.68 2.34 13.38
C GLU A 19 10.41 3.61 12.93
N LEU A 20 9.98 4.19 11.79
CA LEU A 20 10.56 5.43 11.28
C LEU A 20 10.33 6.60 12.26
N VAL A 21 9.13 6.74 12.81
CA VAL A 21 8.85 7.75 13.86
C VAL A 21 9.77 7.55 15.08
N LYS A 22 9.92 6.30 15.55
CA LYS A 22 10.82 5.99 16.66
C LYS A 22 12.29 6.30 16.35
N ALA A 23 12.68 6.19 15.08
CA ALA A 23 14.02 6.52 14.61
C ALA A 23 14.24 8.04 14.39
N GLY A 24 13.23 8.87 14.69
CA GLY A 24 13.32 10.32 14.59
C GLY A 24 12.93 10.91 13.23
N PHE A 25 12.35 10.11 12.32
CA PHE A 25 11.81 10.63 11.07
C PHE A 25 10.48 11.34 11.31
N GLU A 26 10.27 12.44 10.60
CA GLU A 26 8.95 13.02 10.42
C GLU A 26 8.19 12.21 9.36
N VAL A 27 7.08 11.59 9.74
CA VAL A 27 6.32 10.71 8.85
C VAL A 27 4.95 11.32 8.57
N THR A 28 4.66 11.54 7.28
CA THR A 28 3.35 11.99 6.81
C THR A 28 2.66 10.86 6.04
N ILE A 29 1.43 10.55 6.39
CA ILE A 29 0.57 9.60 5.69
C ILE A 29 -0.31 10.36 4.71
N LEU A 30 -0.13 10.09 3.43
CA LEU A 30 -1.05 10.56 2.40
C LEU A 30 -2.30 9.69 2.38
N LEU A 31 -3.43 10.27 2.75
CA LEU A 31 -4.75 9.65 2.64
C LEU A 31 -5.30 9.93 1.24
N ALA A 32 -5.09 8.99 0.32
CA ALA A 32 -5.21 9.19 -1.11
C ALA A 32 -6.67 9.00 -1.60
N ASP A 33 -7.56 9.90 -1.23
CA ASP A 33 -8.99 9.92 -1.58
C ASP A 33 -9.21 10.08 -3.08
N TRP A 34 -8.56 11.03 -3.75
CA TRP A 34 -8.62 11.21 -5.20
C TRP A 34 -8.14 9.96 -5.96
N HIS A 35 -7.10 9.30 -5.46
CA HIS A 35 -6.63 8.04 -6.03
C HIS A 35 -7.67 6.94 -5.87
N GLY A 36 -8.35 6.91 -4.71
CA GLY A 36 -9.48 6.01 -4.47
C GLY A 36 -10.63 6.25 -5.44
N TYR A 37 -10.97 7.53 -5.70
CA TYR A 37 -11.98 7.92 -6.68
C TYR A 37 -11.62 7.47 -8.10
N ILE A 38 -10.42 7.81 -8.57
CA ILE A 38 -9.93 7.41 -9.91
C ILE A 38 -9.91 5.89 -10.07
N ASN A 39 -9.62 5.15 -9.01
CA ASN A 39 -9.55 3.68 -9.02
C ASN A 39 -10.88 2.99 -8.69
N ASP A 40 -12.00 3.70 -8.70
CA ASP A 40 -13.35 3.19 -8.42
C ASP A 40 -13.45 2.44 -7.07
N LYS A 41 -12.60 2.80 -6.10
CA LYS A 41 -12.68 2.19 -4.78
C LYS A 41 -13.96 2.63 -4.07
N LEU A 42 -14.53 1.71 -3.28
CA LEU A 42 -15.77 1.97 -2.53
C LEU A 42 -16.93 2.46 -3.43
N GLY A 43 -16.94 2.02 -4.70
CA GLY A 43 -17.94 2.40 -5.70
C GLY A 43 -17.79 3.81 -6.25
N GLY A 44 -16.62 4.46 -6.05
CA GLY A 44 -16.38 5.85 -6.48
C GLY A 44 -17.22 6.89 -5.74
N SER A 45 -17.89 6.50 -4.65
CA SER A 45 -18.70 7.40 -3.83
C SER A 45 -17.84 8.23 -2.89
N TRP A 46 -17.93 9.56 -2.95
CA TRP A 46 -17.19 10.46 -2.06
C TRP A 46 -17.56 10.26 -0.59
N ASP A 47 -18.82 9.97 -0.25
CA ASP A 47 -19.22 9.69 1.13
C ASP A 47 -18.52 8.44 1.67
N ASN A 48 -18.46 7.38 0.86
CA ASN A 48 -17.76 6.15 1.24
C ASN A 48 -16.25 6.34 1.28
N LEU A 49 -15.67 7.13 0.35
CA LEU A 49 -14.25 7.44 0.34
C LEU A 49 -13.85 8.25 1.56
N ASN A 50 -14.63 9.27 1.94
CA ASN A 50 -14.40 10.08 3.13
C ASN A 50 -14.49 9.24 4.42
N ALA A 51 -15.48 8.35 4.52
CA ALA A 51 -15.57 7.40 5.63
C ALA A 51 -14.34 6.46 5.66
N GLY A 52 -13.87 6.03 4.49
CA GLY A 52 -12.66 5.22 4.36
C GLY A 52 -11.38 5.97 4.73
N VAL A 53 -11.27 7.26 4.42
CA VAL A 53 -10.18 8.15 4.83
C VAL A 53 -10.14 8.26 6.35
N GLU A 54 -11.28 8.53 6.97
CA GLU A 54 -11.34 8.67 8.44
C GLU A 54 -11.02 7.34 9.13
N TYR A 55 -11.52 6.23 8.61
CA TYR A 55 -11.14 4.89 9.09
C TYR A 55 -9.62 4.67 9.01
N GLN A 56 -8.99 4.98 7.88
CA GLN A 56 -7.53 4.85 7.74
C GLN A 56 -6.78 5.77 8.70
N ARG A 57 -7.24 7.01 8.91
CA ARG A 57 -6.66 7.96 9.86
C ARG A 57 -6.65 7.37 11.28
N GLN A 58 -7.77 6.81 11.72
CA GLN A 58 -7.89 6.18 13.03
C GLN A 58 -6.94 4.97 13.16
N MET A 59 -6.90 4.11 12.16
CA MET A 59 -6.04 2.93 12.16
C MET A 59 -4.55 3.31 12.23
N PHE A 60 -4.10 4.27 11.40
CA PHE A 60 -2.72 4.74 11.47
C PHE A 60 -2.42 5.41 12.81
N SER A 61 -3.34 6.15 13.40
CA SER A 61 -3.16 6.75 14.71
C SER A 61 -2.92 5.72 15.81
N VAL A 62 -3.58 4.55 15.71
CA VAL A 62 -3.40 3.44 16.66
C VAL A 62 -2.09 2.68 16.43
N PHE A 63 -1.81 2.30 15.18
CA PHE A 63 -0.65 1.44 14.87
C PHE A 63 0.66 2.19 14.69
N SER A 64 0.59 3.49 14.37
CA SER A 64 1.76 4.35 14.10
C SER A 64 1.58 5.72 14.77
N PRO A 65 1.53 5.78 16.11
CA PRO A 65 1.36 7.05 16.79
C PRO A 65 2.50 8.02 16.46
N GLY A 66 2.16 9.31 16.31
CA GLY A 66 3.11 10.37 15.99
C GLY A 66 3.24 10.68 14.49
N VAL A 67 2.53 9.98 13.61
CA VAL A 67 2.45 10.34 12.19
C VAL A 67 1.56 11.56 11.97
N LYS A 68 1.89 12.35 10.93
CA LYS A 68 1.05 13.42 10.40
C LYS A 68 0.17 12.87 9.27
N PHE A 69 -0.88 13.59 8.93
CA PHE A 69 -1.80 13.23 7.85
C PHE A 69 -1.97 14.38 6.88
N LYS A 70 -2.07 14.03 5.62
CA LYS A 70 -2.46 14.91 4.51
C LYS A 70 -3.42 14.13 3.62
N THR A 71 -4.49 14.74 3.13
CA THR A 71 -5.35 14.13 2.12
C THR A 71 -4.87 14.48 0.72
N ALA A 72 -5.20 13.67 -0.27
CA ALA A 72 -4.92 14.04 -1.66
C ALA A 72 -5.80 15.23 -2.08
N SER A 73 -7.02 15.37 -1.54
CA SER A 73 -7.86 16.55 -1.75
C SER A 73 -7.18 17.84 -1.30
N GLU A 74 -6.48 17.82 -0.15
CA GLU A 74 -5.69 18.98 0.27
C GLU A 74 -4.50 19.26 -0.65
N LEU A 75 -3.87 18.23 -1.23
CA LEU A 75 -2.74 18.40 -2.16
C LEU A 75 -3.18 18.96 -3.51
N VAL A 76 -4.28 18.46 -4.07
CA VAL A 76 -4.74 18.88 -5.41
C VAL A 76 -5.18 20.33 -5.44
N ASP A 77 -5.51 20.92 -4.28
CA ASP A 77 -5.87 22.33 -4.11
C ASP A 77 -4.64 23.23 -3.88
N GLU A 78 -3.44 22.66 -3.69
CA GLU A 78 -2.22 23.46 -3.52
C GLU A 78 -1.75 24.06 -4.86
N GLU A 79 -1.27 25.29 -4.79
CA GLU A 79 -0.67 25.97 -5.96
C GLU A 79 0.49 25.14 -6.53
N GLY A 80 0.49 24.93 -7.85
CA GLY A 80 1.54 24.20 -8.54
C GLY A 80 1.38 22.67 -8.55
N TYR A 81 0.43 22.08 -7.82
CA TYR A 81 0.24 20.64 -7.83
C TYR A 81 -0.05 20.09 -9.23
N TRP A 82 -1.05 20.64 -9.91
CA TRP A 82 -1.40 20.22 -11.27
C TRP A 82 -0.31 20.52 -12.29
N GLU A 83 0.45 21.62 -12.11
CA GLU A 83 1.65 21.86 -12.90
C GLU A 83 2.64 20.70 -12.74
N MET A 84 2.88 20.24 -11.51
CA MET A 84 3.77 19.08 -11.25
C MET A 84 3.25 17.82 -11.93
N VAL A 85 1.95 17.50 -11.82
CA VAL A 85 1.33 16.35 -12.50
C VAL A 85 1.56 16.42 -14.02
N LEU A 86 1.36 17.58 -14.64
CA LEU A 86 1.59 17.77 -16.07
C LEU A 86 3.07 17.66 -16.44
N ARG A 87 3.98 18.19 -15.62
CA ARG A 87 5.44 18.07 -15.83
C ARG A 87 5.90 16.61 -15.75
N VAL A 88 5.42 15.84 -14.77
CA VAL A 88 5.68 14.40 -14.66
C VAL A 88 5.15 13.67 -15.90
N SER A 89 3.92 13.97 -16.31
CA SER A 89 3.29 13.37 -17.49
C SER A 89 4.11 13.67 -18.76
N LYS A 90 4.50 14.92 -18.98
CA LYS A 90 5.31 15.35 -20.12
C LYS A 90 6.71 14.72 -20.15
N ALA A 91 7.30 14.47 -18.97
CA ALA A 91 8.61 13.83 -18.86
C ALA A 91 8.55 12.30 -19.07
N SER A 92 7.35 11.73 -19.15
CA SER A 92 7.11 10.29 -19.26
C SER A 92 6.56 9.90 -20.63
N SER A 93 6.81 8.67 -21.07
CA SER A 93 6.17 8.11 -22.26
C SER A 93 4.86 7.41 -21.90
N LEU A 94 3.92 7.34 -22.85
CA LEU A 94 2.68 6.56 -22.68
C LEU A 94 2.97 5.09 -22.28
N LYS A 95 3.98 4.48 -22.89
CA LYS A 95 4.43 3.11 -22.54
C LYS A 95 4.86 3.01 -21.08
N ARG A 96 5.55 4.03 -20.55
CA ARG A 96 5.95 4.07 -19.12
C ARG A 96 4.76 4.23 -18.20
N MET A 97 3.79 5.09 -18.57
CA MET A 97 2.55 5.27 -17.82
C MET A 97 1.69 3.99 -17.80
N ARG A 98 1.50 3.31 -18.95
CA ARG A 98 0.77 2.03 -19.02
C ARG A 98 1.34 1.01 -18.05
N ARG A 99 2.65 0.80 -18.04
CA ARG A 99 3.30 -0.13 -17.08
C ARG A 99 3.09 0.25 -15.63
N ALA A 100 2.87 1.53 -15.34
CA ALA A 100 2.62 1.98 -13.98
C ALA A 100 1.17 1.75 -13.51
N LEU A 101 0.23 1.42 -14.41
CA LEU A 101 -1.17 1.12 -14.03
C LEU A 101 -1.28 -0.07 -13.08
N SER A 102 -0.32 -0.98 -13.10
CA SER A 102 -0.26 -2.12 -12.16
C SER A 102 -0.25 -1.72 -10.68
N ILE A 103 0.19 -0.49 -10.33
CA ILE A 103 0.13 0.02 -8.94
C ILE A 103 -1.30 0.13 -8.41
N MET A 104 -2.28 0.31 -9.30
CA MET A 104 -3.70 0.36 -8.99
C MET A 104 -4.31 -1.03 -8.79
N GLY A 105 -3.58 -2.11 -9.07
CA GLY A 105 -4.11 -3.46 -9.21
C GLY A 105 -4.98 -3.60 -10.46
N ARG A 106 -4.67 -2.87 -11.53
CA ARG A 106 -5.36 -2.86 -12.81
C ARG A 106 -4.43 -3.34 -13.92
N ASP A 107 -5.01 -3.87 -14.99
CA ASP A 107 -4.29 -4.23 -16.20
C ASP A 107 -4.03 -3.01 -17.09
N GLU A 108 -3.04 -3.12 -17.97
CA GLU A 108 -2.69 -2.03 -18.92
C GLU A 108 -3.88 -1.64 -19.81
N SER A 109 -4.78 -2.57 -20.11
CA SER A 109 -5.98 -2.36 -20.94
C SER A 109 -7.08 -1.56 -20.22
N ASP A 110 -7.07 -1.46 -18.90
CA ASP A 110 -8.08 -0.69 -18.17
C ASP A 110 -7.97 0.81 -18.44
N GLY A 111 -6.77 1.30 -18.75
CA GLY A 111 -6.56 2.67 -19.19
C GLY A 111 -7.23 3.03 -20.52
N ASP A 112 -7.54 2.04 -21.36
CA ASP A 112 -8.22 2.28 -22.64
C ASP A 112 -9.73 2.59 -22.46
N LYS A 113 -10.28 2.28 -21.30
CA LYS A 113 -11.69 2.51 -20.96
C LYS A 113 -11.93 3.81 -20.21
N ASP A 114 -10.93 4.32 -19.52
CA ASP A 114 -11.06 5.48 -18.66
C ASP A 114 -9.72 6.26 -18.60
N MET A 115 -9.73 7.43 -19.22
CA MET A 115 -8.57 8.31 -19.30
C MET A 115 -8.02 8.71 -17.93
N SER A 116 -8.88 8.80 -16.90
CA SER A 116 -8.45 9.20 -15.56
C SER A 116 -7.42 8.24 -14.96
N LYS A 117 -7.44 6.97 -15.36
CA LYS A 117 -6.47 5.95 -14.91
C LYS A 117 -5.02 6.35 -15.24
N PHE A 118 -4.78 7.09 -16.33
CA PHE A 118 -3.44 7.58 -16.67
C PHE A 118 -2.96 8.74 -15.80
N PHE A 119 -3.87 9.47 -15.17
CA PHE A 119 -3.48 10.51 -14.19
C PHE A 119 -2.97 9.90 -12.90
N TYR A 120 -3.49 8.74 -12.49
CA TYR A 120 -3.14 8.12 -11.21
C TYR A 120 -1.63 7.95 -11.00
N PRO A 121 -0.85 7.32 -11.89
CA PRO A 121 0.59 7.18 -11.69
C PRO A 121 1.33 8.53 -11.70
N ALA A 122 0.85 9.49 -12.50
CA ALA A 122 1.43 10.82 -12.56
C ALA A 122 1.18 11.60 -11.28
N MET A 123 -0.03 11.52 -10.72
CA MET A 123 -0.40 12.10 -9.43
C MET A 123 0.42 11.48 -8.32
N GLN A 124 0.52 10.15 -8.24
CA GLN A 124 1.29 9.49 -7.19
C GLN A 124 2.79 9.85 -7.24
N ALA A 125 3.36 10.08 -8.43
CA ALA A 125 4.72 10.59 -8.55
C ALA A 125 4.81 12.08 -8.15
N ALA A 126 3.79 12.89 -8.49
CA ALA A 126 3.72 14.30 -8.12
C ALA A 126 3.52 14.50 -6.61
N ASP A 127 2.75 13.63 -5.96
CA ASP A 127 2.54 13.66 -4.50
C ASP A 127 3.85 13.64 -3.72
N ILE A 128 4.83 12.85 -4.18
CA ILE A 128 6.14 12.75 -3.54
C ILE A 128 6.86 14.12 -3.55
N TYR A 129 6.72 14.86 -4.64
CA TYR A 129 7.32 16.18 -4.78
C TYR A 129 6.51 17.28 -4.10
N ALA A 130 5.18 17.19 -4.16
CA ALA A 130 4.29 18.14 -3.49
C ALA A 130 4.41 18.05 -1.95
N LEU A 131 4.62 16.83 -1.43
CA LEU A 131 4.89 16.63 -0.01
C LEU A 131 6.33 16.95 0.41
N ASP A 132 7.22 17.27 -0.54
CA ASP A 132 8.64 17.57 -0.34
C ASP A 132 9.37 16.55 0.57
N VAL A 133 9.11 15.27 0.36
CA VAL A 133 9.67 14.21 1.20
C VAL A 133 11.03 13.72 0.69
N ASP A 134 11.92 13.38 1.61
CA ASP A 134 13.20 12.72 1.30
C ASP A 134 13.02 11.26 0.91
N LEU A 135 12.06 10.59 1.58
CA LEU A 135 11.84 9.16 1.49
C LEU A 135 10.35 8.86 1.24
N ALA A 136 10.07 8.14 0.16
CA ALA A 136 8.76 7.61 -0.16
C ALA A 136 8.66 6.14 0.28
N LEU A 137 7.71 5.83 1.16
CA LEU A 137 7.43 4.48 1.66
C LEU A 137 6.18 3.92 0.99
N GLY A 138 6.23 2.67 0.56
CA GLY A 138 5.07 1.93 0.06
C GLY A 138 5.30 0.42 0.08
N GLY A 139 4.27 -0.36 -0.23
CA GLY A 139 4.44 -1.78 -0.52
C GLY A 139 5.26 -2.00 -1.81
N MET A 140 5.79 -3.21 -2.00
CA MET A 140 6.53 -3.55 -3.22
C MET A 140 5.68 -3.38 -4.48
N ASP A 141 4.36 -3.50 -4.39
CA ASP A 141 3.42 -3.25 -5.47
C ASP A 141 3.37 -1.76 -5.90
N GLN A 142 3.81 -0.82 -5.04
CA GLN A 142 3.89 0.62 -5.36
C GLN A 142 5.22 1.01 -6.03
N ARG A 143 6.13 0.05 -6.22
CA ARG A 143 7.47 0.31 -6.75
C ARG A 143 7.46 1.02 -8.10
N HIS A 144 6.50 0.72 -8.97
CA HIS A 144 6.43 1.37 -10.28
C HIS A 144 6.18 2.87 -10.22
N ALA A 145 5.39 3.37 -9.24
CA ALA A 145 5.18 4.80 -9.03
C ALA A 145 6.43 5.48 -8.46
N HIS A 146 7.08 4.86 -7.46
CA HIS A 146 8.31 5.40 -6.89
C HIS A 146 9.44 5.46 -7.93
N MET A 147 9.55 4.43 -8.79
CA MET A 147 10.51 4.46 -9.88
C MET A 147 10.14 5.48 -10.97
N LEU A 148 8.84 5.71 -11.22
CA LEU A 148 8.40 6.79 -12.11
C LEU A 148 8.89 8.17 -11.60
N ALA A 149 8.66 8.47 -10.31
CA ALA A 149 9.17 9.69 -9.70
C ALA A 149 10.70 9.81 -9.88
N ARG A 150 11.45 8.76 -9.58
CA ARG A 150 12.91 8.74 -9.75
C ARG A 150 13.37 8.91 -11.19
N ASP A 151 12.66 8.33 -12.17
CA ASP A 151 12.97 8.41 -13.60
C ASP A 151 12.77 9.83 -14.14
N VAL A 152 11.77 10.57 -13.64
CA VAL A 152 11.52 11.96 -14.08
C VAL A 152 12.34 13.00 -13.33
N ALA A 153 12.88 12.67 -12.17
CA ALA A 153 13.65 13.60 -11.33
C ALA A 153 14.78 14.29 -12.10
N ASP A 154 15.59 13.52 -12.83
CA ASP A 154 16.72 14.05 -13.60
C ASP A 154 16.26 15.00 -14.71
N LYS A 155 15.16 14.64 -15.40
CA LYS A 155 14.60 15.46 -16.50
C LYS A 155 14.00 16.78 -15.99
N LEU A 156 13.41 16.74 -14.80
CA LEU A 156 12.75 17.88 -14.18
C LEU A 156 13.70 18.70 -13.29
N LYS A 157 14.95 18.25 -13.13
CA LYS A 157 15.96 18.84 -12.23
C LYS A 157 15.45 18.90 -10.79
N LEU A 158 14.79 17.84 -10.34
CA LEU A 158 14.27 17.67 -8.99
C LEU A 158 15.19 16.72 -8.20
N ARG A 159 15.12 16.81 -6.87
CA ARG A 159 15.81 15.86 -6.00
C ARG A 159 15.20 14.45 -6.20
N LYS A 160 16.05 13.46 -6.38
CA LYS A 160 15.63 12.07 -6.54
C LYS A 160 15.22 11.49 -5.19
N PRO A 161 13.95 11.10 -4.97
CA PRO A 161 13.51 10.58 -3.68
C PRO A 161 14.14 9.22 -3.38
N ILE A 162 14.36 8.93 -2.10
CA ILE A 162 14.67 7.57 -1.63
C ILE A 162 13.38 6.77 -1.67
N ALA A 163 13.42 5.56 -2.23
CA ALA A 163 12.26 4.67 -2.28
C ALA A 163 12.48 3.48 -1.34
N LEU A 164 11.66 3.38 -0.31
CA LEU A 164 11.65 2.27 0.64
C LEU A 164 10.39 1.42 0.39
N HIS A 165 10.59 0.11 0.22
CA HIS A 165 9.48 -0.79 -0.04
C HIS A 165 9.36 -1.84 1.06
N THR A 166 8.13 -2.02 1.55
CA THR A 166 7.80 -3.12 2.46
C THR A 166 7.40 -4.36 1.65
N PRO A 167 7.67 -5.57 2.18
CA PRO A 167 7.20 -6.79 1.56
C PRO A 167 5.67 -6.84 1.55
N LEU A 168 5.13 -7.66 0.66
CA LEU A 168 3.70 -8.00 0.62
C LEU A 168 3.50 -9.34 1.32
N LEU A 169 2.43 -9.46 2.11
CA LEU A 169 2.07 -10.75 2.70
C LEU A 169 1.34 -11.63 1.69
N GLY A 170 1.71 -12.89 1.63
CA GLY A 170 1.03 -13.91 0.84
C GLY A 170 -0.38 -14.21 1.37
N SER A 171 -1.30 -14.64 0.47
CA SER A 171 -2.61 -15.16 0.85
C SER A 171 -2.46 -16.44 1.68
N LEU A 172 -3.26 -16.60 2.76
CA LEU A 172 -3.33 -17.84 3.52
C LEU A 172 -3.82 -19.04 2.70
N SER A 173 -4.44 -18.80 1.55
CA SER A 173 -4.84 -19.84 0.60
C SER A 173 -3.64 -20.44 -0.16
N GLY A 174 -2.45 -19.83 -0.01
CA GLY A 174 -1.25 -20.19 -0.75
C GLY A 174 -1.27 -19.73 -2.20
N PRO A 175 -0.24 -20.07 -2.99
CA PRO A 175 -0.20 -19.75 -4.41
C PRO A 175 -1.31 -20.49 -5.15
N GLY A 176 -2.06 -19.76 -5.98
CA GLY A 176 -3.03 -20.37 -6.89
C GLY A 176 -2.32 -21.26 -7.91
N ARG A 177 -3.07 -22.19 -8.55
CA ARG A 177 -2.48 -23.11 -9.55
C ARG A 177 -1.75 -22.45 -10.71
N MET A 178 -1.98 -21.13 -10.93
CA MET A 178 -1.42 -20.35 -12.02
C MET A 178 -0.77 -19.04 -11.59
N ASP A 179 -0.71 -18.76 -10.27
CA ASP A 179 -0.22 -17.48 -9.75
C ASP A 179 0.73 -17.75 -8.58
N THR A 180 2.02 -17.58 -8.83
CA THR A 180 3.07 -17.79 -7.84
C THR A 180 3.15 -16.66 -6.81
N ASP A 181 2.47 -15.52 -7.06
CA ASP A 181 2.59 -14.29 -6.28
C ASP A 181 1.25 -13.80 -5.70
N ALA A 182 0.34 -14.70 -5.33
CA ALA A 182 -0.95 -14.34 -4.75
C ALA A 182 -0.77 -13.60 -3.42
N LYS A 183 -0.78 -12.26 -3.49
CA LYS A 183 -0.74 -11.42 -2.29
C LYS A 183 -2.07 -11.48 -1.53
N MET A 184 -2.01 -11.26 -0.23
CA MET A 184 -3.20 -11.13 0.62
C MET A 184 -4.09 -9.98 0.09
N SER A 185 -5.35 -10.30 -0.20
CA SER A 185 -6.30 -9.35 -0.82
C SER A 185 -7.71 -9.57 -0.29
N LYS A 186 -8.48 -8.48 -0.16
CA LYS A 186 -9.89 -8.53 0.27
C LYS A 186 -10.80 -9.30 -0.69
N SER A 187 -10.39 -9.50 -1.94
CA SER A 187 -11.10 -10.33 -2.90
C SER A 187 -11.05 -11.83 -2.56
N ASP A 188 -10.11 -12.26 -1.71
CA ASP A 188 -10.05 -13.60 -1.12
C ASP A 188 -10.34 -13.54 0.40
N PRO A 189 -11.60 -13.59 0.84
CA PRO A 189 -11.96 -13.50 2.25
C PRO A 189 -11.43 -14.65 3.11
N THR A 190 -11.16 -15.80 2.49
CA THR A 190 -10.67 -17.01 3.19
C THR A 190 -9.16 -16.96 3.40
N GLY A 191 -8.44 -16.42 2.45
CA GLY A 191 -6.99 -16.25 2.49
C GLY A 191 -6.53 -14.94 3.13
N THR A 192 -7.46 -14.11 3.62
CA THR A 192 -7.16 -12.78 4.15
C THR A 192 -7.51 -12.66 5.63
N LEU A 193 -6.56 -12.19 6.46
CA LEU A 193 -6.81 -11.83 7.85
C LEU A 193 -7.20 -10.35 7.91
N LEU A 194 -8.44 -10.04 8.29
CA LEU A 194 -8.89 -8.68 8.53
C LEU A 194 -8.50 -8.23 9.93
N VAL A 195 -8.19 -6.95 10.10
CA VAL A 195 -7.83 -6.38 11.42
C VAL A 195 -8.97 -6.52 12.44
N HIS A 196 -10.21 -6.56 11.96
CA HIS A 196 -11.41 -6.71 12.79
C HIS A 196 -11.92 -8.17 12.94
N ASP A 197 -11.17 -9.15 12.41
CA ASP A 197 -11.54 -10.57 12.60
C ASP A 197 -11.50 -10.93 14.09
N SER A 198 -12.55 -11.57 14.57
CA SER A 198 -12.57 -12.10 15.94
C SER A 198 -11.55 -13.23 16.13
N LYS A 199 -11.11 -13.47 17.37
CA LYS A 199 -10.22 -14.59 17.70
C LYS A 199 -10.69 -15.93 17.08
N LYS A 200 -12.01 -16.20 17.12
CA LYS A 200 -12.60 -17.41 16.53
C LYS A 200 -12.38 -17.48 15.02
N ILE A 201 -12.55 -16.34 14.31
CA ILE A 201 -12.35 -16.27 12.86
C ILE A 201 -10.86 -16.41 12.53
N LEU A 202 -9.97 -15.71 13.25
CA LEU A 202 -8.52 -15.83 13.09
C LEU A 202 -8.05 -17.27 13.28
N THR A 203 -8.46 -17.93 14.39
CA THR A 203 -8.10 -19.33 14.64
C THR A 203 -8.57 -20.25 13.50
N LYS A 204 -9.82 -20.07 13.01
CA LYS A 204 -10.35 -20.86 11.89
C LYS A 204 -9.58 -20.64 10.59
N LYS A 205 -9.18 -19.40 10.28
CA LYS A 205 -8.41 -19.07 9.06
C LYS A 205 -7.00 -19.64 9.16
N LEU A 206 -6.32 -19.42 10.28
CA LEU A 206 -4.95 -19.90 10.49
C LEU A 206 -4.86 -21.43 10.53
N SER A 207 -5.83 -22.14 11.13
CA SER A 207 -5.84 -23.60 11.15
C SER A 207 -6.01 -24.26 9.78
N LYS A 208 -6.45 -23.49 8.78
CA LYS A 208 -6.62 -23.92 7.38
C LYS A 208 -5.60 -23.31 6.43
N ALA A 209 -4.71 -22.46 6.96
CA ALA A 209 -3.73 -21.76 6.14
C ALA A 209 -2.79 -22.74 5.43
N TYR A 210 -2.44 -22.39 4.21
CA TYR A 210 -1.34 -23.04 3.51
C TYR A 210 -0.05 -22.82 4.31
N CYS A 211 0.59 -23.89 4.72
CA CYS A 211 1.80 -23.84 5.52
C CYS A 211 2.75 -24.96 5.06
N PRO A 212 3.48 -24.77 3.97
CA PRO A 212 4.46 -25.74 3.48
C PRO A 212 5.63 -25.87 4.45
N LEU A 213 6.44 -26.92 4.30
CA LEU A 213 7.64 -27.12 5.12
C LEU A 213 8.74 -26.11 4.75
N GLU A 214 8.75 -25.68 3.49
CA GLU A 214 9.67 -24.69 2.97
C GLU A 214 9.34 -23.30 3.52
N ARG A 215 10.37 -22.48 3.71
CA ARG A 215 10.20 -21.09 4.15
C ARG A 215 9.64 -20.22 3.02
N GLU A 216 10.12 -20.46 1.80
CA GLU A 216 9.73 -19.70 0.63
C GLU A 216 8.26 -19.95 0.29
N GLY A 217 7.49 -18.88 0.10
CA GLY A 217 6.06 -18.95 -0.22
C GLY A 217 5.17 -19.43 0.95
N ASN A 218 5.67 -19.38 2.19
CA ASN A 218 4.91 -19.76 3.38
C ASN A 218 4.27 -18.51 4.03
N PRO A 219 2.96 -18.25 3.82
CA PRO A 219 2.31 -17.05 4.32
C PRO A 219 2.25 -16.97 5.85
N VAL A 220 2.31 -18.09 6.55
CA VAL A 220 2.32 -18.11 8.02
C VAL A 220 3.67 -17.60 8.54
N LEU A 221 4.77 -18.00 7.91
CA LEU A 221 6.10 -17.50 8.24
C LEU A 221 6.28 -16.03 7.82
N ASP A 222 5.66 -15.59 6.71
CA ASP A 222 5.67 -14.19 6.33
C ASP A 222 4.97 -13.31 7.38
N ILE A 223 3.83 -13.74 7.89
CA ILE A 223 3.13 -13.05 8.98
C ILE A 223 4.01 -12.98 10.23
N TRP A 224 4.64 -14.11 10.58
CA TRP A 224 5.58 -14.14 11.68
C TRP A 224 6.69 -13.10 11.49
N GLN A 225 7.42 -13.17 10.38
CA GLN A 225 8.62 -12.38 10.13
C GLN A 225 8.32 -10.88 10.00
N HIS A 226 7.17 -10.52 9.39
CA HIS A 226 6.90 -9.12 9.04
C HIS A 226 5.93 -8.41 9.99
N LEU A 227 5.19 -9.14 10.81
CA LEU A 227 4.26 -8.55 11.76
C LEU A 227 4.58 -8.89 13.22
N LEU A 228 4.88 -10.15 13.53
CA LEU A 228 5.00 -10.58 14.92
C LEU A 228 6.41 -10.34 15.47
N GLU A 229 7.44 -10.74 14.74
CA GLU A 229 8.84 -10.58 15.15
C GLU A 229 9.21 -9.11 15.44
N PRO A 230 8.85 -8.12 14.58
CA PRO A 230 9.13 -6.71 14.86
C PRO A 230 8.29 -6.13 16.01
N ALA A 231 7.17 -6.77 16.35
CA ALA A 231 6.25 -6.28 17.38
C ALA A 231 6.50 -6.88 18.77
N LEU A 232 7.13 -8.05 18.83
CA LEU A 232 7.30 -8.86 20.05
C LEU A 232 8.77 -9.09 20.34
N ALA A 233 9.18 -8.93 21.61
CA ALA A 233 10.57 -9.16 22.02
C ALA A 233 10.95 -10.65 21.98
N SER A 234 10.00 -11.54 22.21
CA SER A 234 10.17 -13.00 22.14
C SER A 234 8.83 -13.69 21.94
N ILE A 235 8.84 -14.90 21.37
CA ILE A 235 7.67 -15.75 21.23
C ILE A 235 8.03 -17.15 21.69
N THR A 236 7.17 -17.72 22.51
CA THR A 236 7.26 -19.13 22.92
C THR A 236 6.26 -19.94 22.11
N ILE A 237 6.73 -21.01 21.46
CA ILE A 237 5.89 -21.95 20.73
C ILE A 237 5.76 -23.21 21.58
N GLU A 238 4.59 -23.44 22.12
CA GLU A 238 4.26 -24.69 22.83
C GLU A 238 3.65 -25.70 21.84
N ARG A 239 4.21 -26.87 21.79
CA ARG A 239 3.62 -27.99 21.07
C ARG A 239 2.75 -28.79 22.03
N PRO A 240 1.48 -29.09 21.71
CA PRO A 240 0.71 -30.03 22.50
C PRO A 240 1.43 -31.39 22.54
N GLU A 241 1.54 -31.94 23.70
CA GLU A 241 2.02 -33.33 23.84
C GLU A 241 1.13 -34.27 23.01
N LYS A 242 1.75 -35.22 22.31
CA LYS A 242 1.05 -36.15 21.46
C LYS A 242 0.27 -37.16 22.29
#